data_813b3388d85ddf86697f70149bfc6c45
#
_entry.id   813b3388d85ddf86697f70149bfc6c45
#
_cell.length_a   1.000
_cell.length_b   1.000
_cell.length_c   1.000
_cell.angle_alpha   90.00
_cell.angle_beta   90.00
_cell.angle_gamma   90.00
#
_symmetry.space_group_name_H-M   'P 1'
#
loop_
_entity.id
_entity.type
_entity.pdbx_description
1 polymer ?
#
loop_
_entity_poly.entity_id
_entity_poly.type
_entity_poly.pdbx_seq_one_letter_code
_entity_poly.pdbx_strand_id
1 'polypeptide(L)'
;GDNLLIYPWIHKLVRVNKSFIVKRGLNMRQKLEASALMSRYMHFAMKEKHENLWIAQRQGRAKDSNDRTQDSVLKMMAMAGEGDVTERLKELNIVPLAISYEYDPCDFLKAKELQQKRDDEHFQKSPEDDLINMQTGLYGYKGRIHFQTSACLNHELDELKELNLPKCDLFTAISETIDRHIHSSYRLFAGNYVACDLLMGDNRFTAEYTEEEKEHFEKYLEQQIAKVDLPNKDTAFLRHALLTMYANPLINYLKAAKG
;
A
#
# COMPACT_ATOMS: atom_id res chain seq x y z
N GLY A 1 1.09 5.22 -13.31
CA GLY A 1 2.22 5.38 -14.25
C GLY A 1 1.74 5.56 -15.68
N ASP A 2 2.61 6.03 -16.54
CA ASP A 2 2.34 6.29 -17.96
C ASP A 2 2.04 5.03 -18.78
N ASN A 3 2.43 3.85 -18.32
CA ASN A 3 2.12 2.56 -18.95
C ASN A 3 0.62 2.29 -19.13
N LEU A 4 -0.25 2.89 -18.33
CA LEU A 4 -1.70 2.76 -18.47
C LEU A 4 -2.31 3.76 -19.46
N LEU A 5 -1.56 4.77 -19.89
CA LEU A 5 -2.04 5.83 -20.78
C LEU A 5 -2.15 5.40 -22.25
N ILE A 6 -1.80 4.16 -22.58
CA ILE A 6 -1.99 3.59 -23.92
C ILE A 6 -3.47 3.47 -24.30
N TYR A 7 -4.38 3.47 -23.32
CA TYR A 7 -5.81 3.39 -23.55
C TYR A 7 -6.46 4.80 -23.52
N PRO A 8 -7.16 5.24 -24.59
CA PRO A 8 -7.73 6.60 -24.68
C PRO A 8 -8.69 6.96 -23.55
N TRP A 9 -9.46 6.00 -23.05
CA TRP A 9 -10.40 6.22 -21.94
C TRP A 9 -9.68 6.47 -20.60
N ILE A 10 -8.51 5.86 -20.39
CA ILE A 10 -7.69 6.09 -19.19
C ILE A 10 -7.12 7.51 -19.22
N HIS A 11 -6.73 8.04 -20.37
CA HIS A 11 -6.34 9.45 -20.50
C HIS A 11 -7.41 10.41 -20.00
N LYS A 12 -8.68 10.14 -20.35
CA LYS A 12 -9.80 10.96 -19.89
C LYS A 12 -9.98 10.84 -18.37
N LEU A 13 -9.96 9.62 -17.85
CA LEU A 13 -10.10 9.35 -16.41
C LEU A 13 -9.01 10.04 -15.58
N VAL A 14 -7.75 9.92 -16.00
CA VAL A 14 -6.60 10.56 -15.33
C VAL A 14 -6.73 12.09 -15.31
N ARG A 15 -7.21 12.69 -16.40
CA ARG A 15 -7.45 14.15 -16.47
C ARG A 15 -8.59 14.61 -15.58
N VAL A 16 -9.71 13.89 -15.59
CA VAL A 16 -10.87 14.20 -14.73
C VAL A 16 -10.49 14.14 -13.24
N ASN A 17 -9.67 13.13 -12.86
CA ASN A 17 -9.18 12.99 -11.50
C ASN A 17 -7.97 13.90 -11.18
N LYS A 18 -7.57 14.81 -12.07
CA LYS A 18 -6.38 15.67 -11.89
C LYS A 18 -5.13 14.91 -11.47
N SER A 19 -4.96 13.66 -11.97
CA SER A 19 -3.90 12.78 -11.55
C SER A 19 -2.55 13.18 -12.11
N PHE A 20 -1.49 13.02 -11.29
CA PHE A 20 -0.11 13.16 -11.76
C PHE A 20 0.28 11.99 -12.66
N ILE A 21 1.03 12.30 -13.71
CA ILE A 21 1.61 11.29 -14.60
C ILE A 21 3.04 11.00 -14.13
N VAL A 22 3.24 9.81 -13.58
CA VAL A 22 4.57 9.32 -13.20
C VAL A 22 5.17 8.59 -14.38
N LYS A 23 6.23 9.15 -14.98
CA LYS A 23 6.97 8.54 -16.09
C LYS A 23 7.82 7.37 -15.61
N ARG A 24 7.77 6.28 -16.35
CA ARG A 24 8.61 5.09 -16.13
C ARG A 24 9.78 5.05 -17.12
N GLY A 25 10.75 4.17 -16.88
CA GLY A 25 11.89 3.99 -17.81
C GLY A 25 12.89 5.13 -17.89
N LEU A 26 12.83 6.12 -16.96
CA LEU A 26 13.73 7.24 -16.92
C LEU A 26 15.12 6.84 -16.39
N ASN A 27 16.19 7.44 -16.92
CA ASN A 27 17.51 7.36 -16.31
C ASN A 27 17.58 8.14 -14.98
N MET A 28 18.67 7.99 -14.21
CA MET A 28 18.79 8.56 -12.87
C MET A 28 18.61 10.10 -12.86
N ARG A 29 19.21 10.81 -13.80
CA ARG A 29 19.09 12.28 -13.91
C ARG A 29 17.65 12.70 -14.19
N GLN A 30 17.01 12.04 -15.15
CA GLN A 30 15.62 12.31 -15.51
C GLN A 30 14.65 12.00 -14.37
N LYS A 31 14.92 10.91 -13.59
CA LYS A 31 14.14 10.60 -12.37
C LYS A 31 14.25 11.73 -11.35
N LEU A 32 15.44 12.25 -11.12
CA LEU A 32 15.67 13.35 -10.18
C LEU A 32 14.95 14.63 -10.62
N GLU A 33 15.07 15.00 -11.89
CA GLU A 33 14.39 16.17 -12.47
C GLU A 33 12.86 16.03 -12.39
N ALA A 34 12.31 14.84 -12.71
CA ALA A 34 10.88 14.55 -12.61
C ALA A 34 10.39 14.60 -11.15
N SER A 35 11.17 14.07 -10.21
CA SER A 35 10.85 14.12 -8.78
C SER A 35 10.85 15.55 -8.25
N ALA A 36 11.85 16.37 -8.63
CA ALA A 36 11.91 17.77 -8.25
C ALA A 36 10.74 18.59 -8.82
N LEU A 37 10.34 18.31 -10.08
CA LEU A 37 9.17 18.94 -10.67
C LEU A 37 7.88 18.54 -9.95
N MET A 38 7.74 17.25 -9.63
CA MET A 38 6.59 16.72 -8.89
C MET A 38 6.49 17.40 -7.52
N SER A 39 7.58 17.45 -6.78
CA SER A 39 7.65 18.09 -5.47
C SER A 39 7.22 19.57 -5.53
N ARG A 40 7.80 20.34 -6.44
CA ARG A 40 7.40 21.76 -6.63
C ARG A 40 5.91 21.92 -6.92
N TYR A 41 5.36 21.02 -7.75
CA TYR A 41 3.94 21.09 -8.06
C TYR A 41 3.06 20.70 -6.86
N MET A 42 3.50 19.74 -6.03
CA MET A 42 2.78 19.38 -4.80
C MET A 42 2.70 20.57 -3.84
N HIS A 43 3.82 21.24 -3.56
CA HIS A 43 3.84 22.44 -2.73
C HIS A 43 2.98 23.56 -3.31
N PHE A 44 3.07 23.82 -4.62
CA PHE A 44 2.23 24.79 -5.32
C PHE A 44 0.73 24.45 -5.22
N ALA A 45 0.38 23.19 -5.41
CA ALA A 45 -1.02 22.75 -5.33
C ALA A 45 -1.60 22.93 -3.92
N MET A 46 -0.81 22.67 -2.89
CA MET A 46 -1.23 22.84 -1.49
C MET A 46 -1.26 24.32 -1.08
N LYS A 47 -0.18 25.07 -1.33
CA LYS A 47 -0.01 26.44 -0.82
C LYS A 47 -0.83 27.48 -1.64
N GLU A 48 -0.83 27.36 -2.97
CA GLU A 48 -1.40 28.38 -3.85
C GLU A 48 -2.78 28.00 -4.38
N LYS A 49 -3.00 26.72 -4.66
CA LYS A 49 -4.30 26.25 -5.17
C LYS A 49 -5.24 25.74 -4.10
N HIS A 50 -4.76 25.52 -2.89
CA HIS A 50 -5.52 24.95 -1.77
C HIS A 50 -6.22 23.63 -2.13
N GLU A 51 -5.52 22.77 -2.92
CA GLU A 51 -6.02 21.47 -3.37
C GLU A 51 -5.47 20.37 -2.49
N ASN A 52 -6.30 19.38 -2.17
CA ASN A 52 -5.84 18.18 -1.49
C ASN A 52 -5.13 17.24 -2.47
N LEU A 53 -4.07 16.61 -2.01
CA LEU A 53 -3.31 15.63 -2.77
C LEU A 53 -3.39 14.26 -2.11
N TRP A 54 -3.56 13.24 -2.92
CA TRP A 54 -3.41 11.86 -2.47
C TRP A 54 -2.19 11.22 -3.13
N ILE A 55 -1.33 10.63 -2.32
CA ILE A 55 -0.14 9.93 -2.76
C ILE A 55 -0.05 8.57 -2.09
N ALA A 56 0.32 7.55 -2.85
CA ALA A 56 0.62 6.25 -2.26
C ALA A 56 1.96 6.30 -1.52
N GLN A 57 2.02 5.68 -0.35
CA GLN A 57 3.21 5.66 0.53
C GLN A 57 4.41 4.89 -0.06
N ARG A 58 4.23 4.16 -1.16
CA ARG A 58 5.26 3.35 -1.80
C ARG A 58 5.05 3.21 -3.31
N GLN A 59 6.11 2.83 -4.00
CA GLN A 59 6.03 2.41 -5.40
C GLN A 59 5.45 0.99 -5.50
N GLY A 60 4.44 0.81 -6.33
CA GLY A 60 3.77 -0.48 -6.53
C GLY A 60 2.82 -0.84 -5.37
N ARG A 61 2.37 -2.09 -5.34
CA ARG A 61 1.47 -2.63 -4.33
C ARG A 61 2.20 -3.69 -3.51
N ALA A 62 1.99 -3.73 -2.20
CA ALA A 62 2.38 -4.89 -1.40
C ALA A 62 1.55 -6.11 -1.86
N LYS A 63 2.24 -7.22 -2.14
CA LYS A 63 1.56 -8.45 -2.58
C LYS A 63 1.09 -9.29 -1.42
N ASP A 64 1.69 -9.07 -0.28
CA ASP A 64 1.46 -9.76 0.99
C ASP A 64 0.72 -8.90 2.03
N SER A 65 0.22 -7.71 1.62
CA SER A 65 -0.40 -6.71 2.49
C SER A 65 0.50 -6.21 3.64
N ASN A 66 1.81 -6.44 3.56
CA ASN A 66 2.78 -5.83 4.46
C ASN A 66 3.26 -4.50 3.87
N ASP A 67 2.36 -3.53 3.81
CA ASP A 67 2.67 -2.20 3.29
C ASP A 67 3.57 -1.42 4.24
N ARG A 68 4.62 -0.81 3.64
CA ARG A 68 5.60 0.02 4.34
C ARG A 68 5.82 1.30 3.55
N THR A 69 5.95 2.39 4.27
CA THR A 69 6.31 3.69 3.69
C THR A 69 7.73 3.65 3.15
N GLN A 70 7.91 4.11 1.92
CA GLN A 70 9.23 4.20 1.30
C GLN A 70 9.81 5.59 1.51
N ASP A 71 11.00 5.68 2.11
CA ASP A 71 11.74 6.92 2.31
C ASP A 71 11.90 7.72 1.01
N SER A 72 11.98 7.04 -0.14
CA SER A 72 12.12 7.70 -1.44
C SER A 72 10.93 8.58 -1.79
N VAL A 73 9.72 8.24 -1.30
CA VAL A 73 8.52 9.07 -1.47
C VAL A 73 8.65 10.35 -0.64
N LEU A 74 9.04 10.24 0.63
CA LEU A 74 9.26 11.38 1.51
C LEU A 74 10.43 12.26 1.01
N LYS A 75 11.53 11.63 0.56
CA LYS A 75 12.65 12.33 -0.06
C LYS A 75 12.21 13.14 -1.27
N MET A 76 11.34 12.59 -2.11
CA MET A 76 10.77 13.30 -3.24
C MET A 76 9.86 14.44 -2.77
N MET A 77 8.98 14.22 -1.80
CA MET A 77 8.10 15.26 -1.25
C MET A 77 8.89 16.45 -0.67
N ALA A 78 10.01 16.19 0.01
CA ALA A 78 10.86 17.20 0.63
C ALA A 78 11.89 17.84 -0.33
N MET A 79 11.83 17.60 -1.65
CA MET A 79 12.77 18.25 -2.61
C MET A 79 12.48 19.73 -2.82
N ALA A 80 11.22 20.15 -2.71
CA ALA A 80 10.79 21.54 -2.75
C ALA A 80 10.37 22.01 -1.34
N GLY A 81 9.90 23.25 -1.24
CA GLY A 81 9.54 23.88 0.04
C GLY A 81 10.70 24.66 0.66
N GLU A 82 10.42 25.33 1.74
CA GLU A 82 11.36 26.22 2.44
C GLU A 82 11.87 25.57 3.74
N GLY A 83 13.04 25.96 4.20
CA GLY A 83 13.64 25.47 5.44
C GLY A 83 14.27 24.09 5.34
N ASP A 84 14.30 23.37 6.45
CA ASP A 84 14.84 22.01 6.54
C ASP A 84 13.84 20.94 6.04
N VAL A 85 14.19 19.66 6.19
CA VAL A 85 13.35 18.54 5.71
C VAL A 85 11.98 18.51 6.40
N THR A 86 11.97 18.70 7.71
CA THR A 86 10.72 18.64 8.49
C THR A 86 9.79 19.80 8.16
N GLU A 87 10.34 21.02 8.03
CA GLU A 87 9.58 22.21 7.63
C GLU A 87 8.95 22.05 6.25
N ARG A 88 9.71 21.52 5.27
CA ARG A 88 9.20 21.24 3.92
C ARG A 88 8.07 20.21 3.92
N LEU A 89 8.18 19.17 4.76
CA LEU A 89 7.12 18.17 4.88
C LEU A 89 5.90 18.73 5.62
N LYS A 90 6.09 19.59 6.61
CA LYS A 90 4.99 20.29 7.31
C LYS A 90 4.18 21.18 6.40
N GLU A 91 4.81 21.82 5.40
CA GLU A 91 4.06 22.60 4.38
C GLU A 91 3.01 21.76 3.64
N LEU A 92 3.19 20.45 3.56
CA LEU A 92 2.27 19.52 2.88
C LEU A 92 1.15 18.98 3.79
N ASN A 93 1.16 19.26 5.09
CA ASN A 93 0.15 18.81 6.06
C ASN A 93 -0.19 17.33 5.89
N ILE A 94 0.81 16.47 6.04
CA ILE A 94 0.68 15.03 5.77
C ILE A 94 -0.30 14.40 6.76
N VAL A 95 -1.34 13.78 6.23
CA VAL A 95 -2.35 13.02 7.00
C VAL A 95 -2.33 11.56 6.53
N PRO A 96 -1.81 10.62 7.32
CA PRO A 96 -1.87 9.21 7.01
C PRO A 96 -3.31 8.71 6.89
N LEU A 97 -3.56 7.88 5.85
CA LEU A 97 -4.86 7.27 5.58
C LEU A 97 -4.73 5.77 5.54
N ALA A 98 -5.37 5.09 6.48
CA ALA A 98 -5.54 3.64 6.47
C ALA A 98 -6.75 3.24 5.64
N ILE A 99 -6.60 2.24 4.77
CA ILE A 99 -7.68 1.65 3.99
C ILE A 99 -7.70 0.15 4.30
N SER A 100 -8.78 -0.33 4.89
CA SER A 100 -8.95 -1.75 5.23
C SER A 100 -10.07 -2.34 4.39
N TYR A 101 -9.75 -3.38 3.63
CA TYR A 101 -10.71 -4.21 2.92
C TYR A 101 -10.93 -5.51 3.69
N GLU A 102 -12.18 -5.95 3.80
CA GLU A 102 -12.49 -7.27 4.35
C GLU A 102 -11.96 -8.38 3.42
N TYR A 103 -12.12 -8.19 2.10
CA TYR A 103 -11.56 -9.04 1.05
C TYR A 103 -10.82 -8.22 0.01
N ASP A 104 -9.60 -8.62 -0.31
CA ASP A 104 -8.85 -8.00 -1.42
C ASP A 104 -9.30 -8.60 -2.74
N PRO A 105 -9.96 -7.84 -3.63
CA PRO A 105 -10.47 -8.37 -4.89
C PRO A 105 -9.38 -8.92 -5.81
N CYS A 106 -8.11 -8.55 -5.59
CA CYS A 106 -6.96 -8.97 -6.38
C CYS A 106 -6.10 -10.03 -5.69
N ASP A 107 -6.55 -10.63 -4.59
CA ASP A 107 -5.75 -11.54 -3.78
C ASP A 107 -5.23 -12.76 -4.56
N PHE A 108 -6.09 -13.43 -5.34
CA PHE A 108 -5.69 -14.56 -6.18
C PHE A 108 -4.70 -14.15 -7.29
N LEU A 109 -4.82 -12.93 -7.84
CA LEU A 109 -3.88 -12.40 -8.83
C LEU A 109 -2.52 -12.08 -8.19
N LYS A 110 -2.53 -11.60 -6.95
CA LYS A 110 -1.31 -11.37 -6.18
C LYS A 110 -0.61 -12.69 -5.83
N ALA A 111 -1.37 -13.68 -5.36
CA ALA A 111 -0.86 -15.01 -5.06
C ALA A 111 -0.29 -15.70 -6.32
N LYS A 112 -0.99 -15.59 -7.47
CA LYS A 112 -0.51 -16.04 -8.78
C LYS A 112 0.84 -15.41 -9.13
N GLU A 113 0.95 -14.08 -9.02
CA GLU A 113 2.20 -13.36 -9.31
C GLU A 113 3.34 -13.78 -8.37
N LEU A 114 3.06 -14.03 -7.09
CA LEU A 114 4.06 -14.51 -6.14
C LEU A 114 4.59 -15.89 -6.55
N GLN A 115 3.71 -16.82 -6.96
CA GLN A 115 4.14 -18.12 -7.43
C GLN A 115 4.95 -18.00 -8.74
N GLN A 116 4.51 -17.21 -9.71
CA GLN A 116 5.24 -17.00 -10.96
C GLN A 116 6.65 -16.44 -10.72
N LYS A 117 6.81 -15.50 -9.79
CA LYS A 117 8.13 -14.96 -9.41
C LYS A 117 8.99 -15.93 -8.63
N ARG A 118 8.41 -16.84 -7.86
CA ARG A 118 9.13 -17.92 -7.20
C ARG A 118 9.67 -18.93 -8.21
N ASP A 119 8.84 -19.26 -9.21
CA ASP A 119 9.14 -20.32 -10.19
C ASP A 119 10.03 -19.82 -11.34
N ASP A 120 10.01 -18.50 -11.62
CA ASP A 120 10.83 -17.84 -12.65
C ASP A 120 11.34 -16.48 -12.13
N GLU A 121 12.63 -16.39 -11.85
CA GLU A 121 13.28 -15.15 -11.39
C GLU A 121 13.26 -14.00 -12.41
N HIS A 122 13.07 -14.34 -13.70
CA HIS A 122 12.97 -13.36 -14.80
C HIS A 122 11.54 -12.98 -15.13
N PHE A 123 10.55 -13.52 -14.40
CA PHE A 123 9.14 -13.20 -14.63
C PHE A 123 8.86 -11.70 -14.59
N GLN A 124 8.26 -11.19 -15.65
CA GLN A 124 7.79 -9.82 -15.76
C GLN A 124 6.31 -9.80 -16.15
N LYS A 125 5.57 -8.94 -15.51
CA LYS A 125 4.18 -8.68 -15.86
C LYS A 125 4.03 -8.09 -17.25
N SER A 126 3.00 -8.55 -17.96
CA SER A 126 2.55 -7.90 -19.19
C SER A 126 1.73 -6.62 -18.89
N PRO A 127 1.56 -5.71 -19.85
CA PRO A 127 0.62 -4.58 -19.73
C PRO A 127 -0.83 -5.04 -19.53
N GLU A 128 -1.22 -6.19 -20.10
CA GLU A 128 -2.53 -6.79 -19.92
C GLU A 128 -2.78 -7.23 -18.48
N ASP A 129 -1.76 -7.78 -17.79
CA ASP A 129 -1.87 -8.13 -16.37
C ASP A 129 -2.18 -6.91 -15.50
N ASP A 130 -1.58 -5.75 -15.82
CA ASP A 130 -1.86 -4.49 -15.11
C ASP A 130 -3.30 -4.04 -15.33
N LEU A 131 -3.84 -4.20 -16.55
CA LEU A 131 -5.23 -3.87 -16.87
C LEU A 131 -6.21 -4.82 -16.16
N ILE A 132 -5.97 -6.13 -16.19
CA ILE A 132 -6.78 -7.14 -15.50
C ILE A 132 -6.79 -6.83 -13.99
N ASN A 133 -5.63 -6.54 -13.39
CA ASN A 133 -5.55 -6.17 -11.97
C ASN A 133 -6.36 -4.90 -11.65
N MET A 134 -6.33 -3.90 -12.54
CA MET A 134 -7.09 -2.67 -12.35
C MET A 134 -8.60 -2.93 -12.44
N GLN A 135 -9.06 -3.68 -13.44
CA GLN A 135 -10.47 -4.03 -13.60
C GLN A 135 -10.96 -4.88 -12.44
N THR A 136 -10.19 -5.91 -12.05
CA THR A 136 -10.52 -6.76 -10.90
C THR A 136 -10.60 -5.94 -9.61
N GLY A 137 -9.66 -5.01 -9.41
CA GLY A 137 -9.68 -4.11 -8.26
C GLY A 137 -10.87 -3.16 -8.23
N LEU A 138 -11.39 -2.71 -9.38
CA LEU A 138 -12.55 -1.84 -9.46
C LEU A 138 -13.86 -2.60 -9.22
N TYR A 139 -14.06 -3.73 -9.87
CA TYR A 139 -15.34 -4.44 -9.92
C TYR A 139 -15.44 -5.62 -8.94
N GLY A 140 -14.31 -6.13 -8.45
CA GLY A 140 -14.28 -7.30 -7.59
C GLY A 140 -14.90 -7.04 -6.21
N TYR A 141 -15.42 -8.10 -5.62
CA TYR A 141 -16.02 -8.06 -4.28
C TYR A 141 -14.99 -7.71 -3.22
N LYS A 142 -15.34 -6.82 -2.30
CA LYS A 142 -14.45 -6.31 -1.25
C LYS A 142 -15.00 -6.52 0.16
N GLY A 143 -16.25 -6.97 0.28
CA GLY A 143 -16.92 -7.00 1.57
C GLY A 143 -17.06 -5.59 2.16
N ARG A 144 -16.80 -5.47 3.43
CA ARG A 144 -16.77 -4.19 4.14
C ARG A 144 -15.48 -3.44 3.81
N ILE A 145 -15.57 -2.12 3.66
CA ILE A 145 -14.43 -1.24 3.42
C ILE A 145 -14.42 -0.18 4.52
N HIS A 146 -13.25 0.04 5.11
CA HIS A 146 -13.07 1.05 6.13
C HIS A 146 -11.95 2.02 5.75
N PHE A 147 -12.22 3.32 5.90
CA PHE A 147 -11.25 4.40 5.71
C PHE A 147 -11.08 5.11 7.05
N GLN A 148 -9.84 5.25 7.49
CA GLN A 148 -9.50 5.95 8.73
C GLN A 148 -8.31 6.87 8.48
N THR A 149 -8.50 8.18 8.71
CA THR A 149 -7.40 9.15 8.77
C THR A 149 -6.87 9.25 10.19
N SER A 150 -5.57 9.46 10.31
CA SER A 150 -4.96 9.89 11.57
C SER A 150 -4.95 11.41 11.70
N ALA A 151 -4.35 11.92 12.78
CA ALA A 151 -3.99 13.33 12.88
C ALA A 151 -2.95 13.73 11.83
N CYS A 152 -2.82 15.04 11.56
CA CYS A 152 -1.75 15.58 10.74
C CYS A 152 -0.42 15.42 11.49
N LEU A 153 0.63 15.01 10.77
CA LEU A 153 1.96 14.70 11.33
C LEU A 153 2.79 15.91 11.75
N ASN A 154 2.26 17.12 11.68
CA ASN A 154 3.07 18.32 11.92
C ASN A 154 3.68 18.35 13.33
N HIS A 155 2.97 17.84 14.33
CA HIS A 155 3.47 17.75 15.71
C HIS A 155 4.63 16.75 15.82
N GLU A 156 4.46 15.54 15.28
CA GLU A 156 5.49 14.51 15.30
C GLU A 156 6.72 14.89 14.47
N LEU A 157 6.53 15.68 13.41
CA LEU A 157 7.65 16.23 12.64
C LEU A 157 8.47 17.25 13.46
N ASP A 158 7.83 18.04 14.32
CA ASP A 158 8.52 18.92 15.25
C ASP A 158 9.30 18.12 16.32
N GLU A 159 8.68 17.09 16.90
CA GLU A 159 9.38 16.20 17.85
C GLU A 159 10.59 15.50 17.22
N LEU A 160 10.44 14.98 16.00
CA LEU A 160 11.55 14.33 15.26
C LEU A 160 12.67 15.32 14.91
N LYS A 161 12.35 16.58 14.65
CA LYS A 161 13.33 17.64 14.42
C LYS A 161 14.23 17.86 15.64
N GLU A 162 13.63 17.87 16.85
CA GLU A 162 14.35 18.07 18.11
C GLU A 162 15.39 16.95 18.39
N LEU A 163 15.19 15.75 17.85
CA LEU A 163 16.13 14.63 18.00
C LEU A 163 17.43 14.82 17.24
N ASN A 164 17.55 15.80 16.35
CA ASN A 164 18.74 16.10 15.55
C ASN A 164 19.35 14.87 14.85
N LEU A 165 18.51 14.00 14.31
CA LEU A 165 18.92 12.76 13.66
C LEU A 165 19.69 13.05 12.35
N PRO A 166 20.64 12.17 11.97
CA PRO A 166 21.20 12.19 10.63
C PRO A 166 20.08 12.11 9.57
N LYS A 167 20.27 12.77 8.43
CA LYS A 167 19.20 12.89 7.42
C LYS A 167 18.59 11.56 6.96
N CYS A 168 19.40 10.50 6.83
CA CYS A 168 18.87 9.17 6.48
C CYS A 168 17.96 8.62 7.59
N ASP A 169 18.38 8.72 8.84
CA ASP A 169 17.65 8.19 9.99
C ASP A 169 16.37 8.99 10.25
N LEU A 170 16.40 10.31 9.98
CA LEU A 170 15.20 11.14 10.03
C LEU A 170 14.11 10.67 9.05
N PHE A 171 14.47 10.37 7.79
CA PHE A 171 13.49 9.86 6.83
C PHE A 171 12.93 8.49 7.25
N THR A 172 13.77 7.62 7.79
CA THR A 172 13.33 6.31 8.32
C THR A 172 12.38 6.51 9.50
N ALA A 173 12.71 7.38 10.45
CA ALA A 173 11.84 7.69 11.59
C ALA A 173 10.48 8.27 11.16
N ILE A 174 10.46 9.16 10.15
CA ILE A 174 9.20 9.68 9.59
C ILE A 174 8.40 8.56 8.92
N SER A 175 9.05 7.68 8.14
CA SER A 175 8.41 6.53 7.51
C SER A 175 7.77 5.59 8.55
N GLU A 176 8.50 5.28 9.62
CA GLU A 176 8.01 4.45 10.73
C GLU A 176 6.84 5.11 11.48
N THR A 177 6.87 6.44 11.64
CA THR A 177 5.76 7.19 12.23
C THR A 177 4.50 7.09 11.36
N ILE A 178 4.63 7.28 10.03
CA ILE A 178 3.51 7.10 9.09
C ILE A 178 2.98 5.66 9.15
N ASP A 179 3.86 4.67 9.13
CA ASP A 179 3.47 3.25 9.21
C ASP A 179 2.74 2.94 10.51
N ARG A 180 3.20 3.47 11.66
CA ARG A 180 2.54 3.31 12.94
C ARG A 180 1.12 3.89 12.92
N HIS A 181 0.93 5.10 12.38
CA HIS A 181 -0.40 5.72 12.24
C HIS A 181 -1.32 4.90 11.33
N ILE A 182 -0.83 4.42 10.19
CA ILE A 182 -1.62 3.60 9.27
C ILE A 182 -1.98 2.27 9.92
N HIS A 183 -1.00 1.58 10.50
CA HIS A 183 -1.20 0.24 11.06
C HIS A 183 -2.09 0.25 12.31
N SER A 184 -1.97 1.25 13.18
CA SER A 184 -2.84 1.40 14.35
C SER A 184 -4.28 1.78 13.97
N SER A 185 -4.47 2.32 12.77
CA SER A 185 -5.79 2.74 12.25
C SER A 185 -6.47 1.65 11.41
N TYR A 186 -5.90 0.46 11.29
CA TYR A 186 -6.54 -0.64 10.57
C TYR A 186 -7.83 -1.08 11.25
N ARG A 187 -8.88 -1.28 10.45
CA ARG A 187 -10.04 -2.06 10.85
C ARG A 187 -9.77 -3.52 10.52
N LEU A 188 -9.74 -4.35 11.54
CA LEU A 188 -9.55 -5.80 11.41
C LEU A 188 -10.92 -6.49 11.26
N PHE A 189 -10.94 -7.56 10.48
CA PHE A 189 -12.11 -8.37 10.20
C PHE A 189 -11.80 -9.83 10.61
N ALA A 190 -12.83 -10.64 10.81
CA ALA A 190 -12.69 -12.05 11.21
C ALA A 190 -11.63 -12.82 10.39
N GLY A 191 -11.60 -12.61 9.06
CA GLY A 191 -10.61 -13.22 8.17
C GLY A 191 -9.15 -12.91 8.51
N ASN A 192 -8.85 -11.75 9.12
CA ASN A 192 -7.48 -11.41 9.54
C ASN A 192 -7.02 -12.27 10.74
N TYR A 193 -7.90 -12.51 11.70
CA TYR A 193 -7.65 -13.31 12.87
C TYR A 193 -7.55 -14.80 12.52
N VAL A 194 -8.52 -15.29 11.74
CA VAL A 194 -8.51 -16.67 11.22
C VAL A 194 -7.24 -16.95 10.43
N ALA A 195 -6.86 -16.05 9.51
CA ALA A 195 -5.64 -16.22 8.73
C ALA A 195 -4.39 -16.27 9.61
N CYS A 196 -4.32 -15.48 10.67
CA CYS A 196 -3.20 -15.46 11.60
C CYS A 196 -3.11 -16.79 12.37
N ASP A 197 -4.20 -17.29 12.93
CA ASP A 197 -4.24 -18.55 13.65
C ASP A 197 -3.88 -19.73 12.74
N LEU A 198 -4.42 -19.79 11.53
CA LEU A 198 -4.10 -20.81 10.52
C LEU A 198 -2.64 -20.75 10.05
N LEU A 199 -2.07 -19.55 9.90
CA LEU A 199 -0.70 -19.35 9.45
C LEU A 199 0.31 -19.73 10.53
N MET A 200 0.03 -19.39 11.79
CA MET A 200 0.90 -19.67 12.93
C MET A 200 0.71 -21.07 13.52
N GLY A 201 -0.39 -21.75 13.18
CA GLY A 201 -0.73 -23.07 13.71
C GLY A 201 -1.12 -23.02 15.18
N ASP A 202 -1.69 -21.89 15.63
CA ASP A 202 -2.16 -21.68 17.00
C ASP A 202 -3.62 -21.18 17.02
N ASN A 203 -4.17 -20.97 18.18
CA ASN A 203 -5.57 -20.57 18.38
C ASN A 203 -5.66 -19.31 19.26
N ARG A 204 -4.75 -18.37 19.10
CA ARG A 204 -4.65 -17.18 19.96
C ARG A 204 -5.81 -16.21 19.80
N PHE A 205 -6.45 -16.21 18.66
CA PHE A 205 -7.47 -15.22 18.31
C PHE A 205 -8.88 -15.81 18.17
N THR A 206 -9.11 -17.02 18.67
CA THR A 206 -10.42 -17.70 18.58
C THR A 206 -11.59 -16.94 19.22
N ALA A 207 -11.30 -15.99 20.12
CA ALA A 207 -12.31 -15.12 20.71
C ALA A 207 -12.77 -13.98 19.76
N GLU A 208 -12.04 -13.74 18.66
CA GLU A 208 -12.25 -12.63 17.72
C GLU A 208 -13.08 -13.03 16.48
N TYR A 209 -13.45 -14.31 16.37
CA TYR A 209 -14.26 -14.84 15.27
C TYR A 209 -15.09 -16.03 15.72
N THR A 210 -16.16 -16.30 14.98
CA THR A 210 -17.02 -17.49 15.17
C THR A 210 -16.55 -18.64 14.28
N GLU A 211 -16.96 -19.87 14.58
CA GLU A 211 -16.65 -21.02 13.71
C GLU A 211 -17.28 -20.86 12.33
N GLU A 212 -18.48 -20.26 12.23
CA GLU A 212 -19.12 -19.96 10.95
C GLU A 212 -18.29 -18.97 10.10
N GLU A 213 -17.72 -17.92 10.72
CA GLU A 213 -16.85 -16.95 10.03
C GLU A 213 -15.56 -17.63 9.56
N LYS A 214 -15.02 -18.55 10.34
CA LYS A 214 -13.85 -19.33 9.97
C LYS A 214 -14.13 -20.23 8.76
N GLU A 215 -15.20 -21.02 8.82
CA GLU A 215 -15.60 -21.89 7.70
C GLU A 215 -15.87 -21.07 6.43
N HIS A 216 -16.53 -19.93 6.58
CA HIS A 216 -16.77 -19.00 5.46
C HIS A 216 -15.46 -18.49 4.84
N PHE A 217 -14.51 -18.09 5.66
CA PHE A 217 -13.22 -17.60 5.19
C PHE A 217 -12.38 -18.70 4.55
N GLU A 218 -12.35 -19.91 5.11
CA GLU A 218 -11.65 -21.05 4.51
C GLU A 218 -12.22 -21.42 3.15
N LYS A 219 -13.55 -21.46 3.02
CA LYS A 219 -14.24 -21.66 1.74
C LYS A 219 -13.93 -20.55 0.74
N TYR A 220 -13.85 -19.29 1.20
CA TYR A 220 -13.43 -18.17 0.37
C TYR A 220 -12.01 -18.38 -0.16
N LEU A 221 -11.05 -18.77 0.68
CA LEU A 221 -9.67 -19.05 0.25
C LEU A 221 -9.60 -20.13 -0.84
N GLU A 222 -10.37 -21.22 -0.68
CA GLU A 222 -10.46 -22.28 -1.68
C GLU A 222 -10.99 -21.75 -3.03
N GLN A 223 -12.01 -20.91 -2.99
CA GLN A 223 -12.56 -20.27 -4.19
C GLN A 223 -11.54 -19.34 -4.86
N GLN A 224 -10.75 -18.59 -4.09
CA GLN A 224 -9.71 -17.72 -4.65
C GLN A 224 -8.57 -18.56 -5.29
N ILE A 225 -8.13 -19.61 -4.61
CA ILE A 225 -7.15 -20.55 -5.16
C ILE A 225 -7.68 -21.20 -6.46
N ALA A 226 -8.96 -21.56 -6.51
CA ALA A 226 -9.56 -22.15 -7.72
C ALA A 226 -9.47 -21.24 -8.95
N LYS A 227 -9.54 -19.92 -8.77
CA LYS A 227 -9.41 -18.90 -9.85
C LYS A 227 -8.00 -18.79 -10.43
N VAL A 228 -6.98 -19.30 -9.74
CA VAL A 228 -5.61 -19.20 -10.22
C VAL A 228 -5.41 -20.23 -11.35
N ASP A 229 -5.12 -19.71 -12.54
CA ASP A 229 -4.80 -20.49 -13.73
C ASP A 229 -3.28 -20.47 -13.95
N LEU A 230 -2.62 -21.58 -13.58
CA LEU A 230 -1.19 -21.83 -13.79
C LEU A 230 -0.97 -23.31 -14.12
N PRO A 231 -0.10 -23.63 -15.10
CA PRO A 231 0.21 -25.02 -15.45
C PRO A 231 0.77 -25.82 -14.26
N ASN A 232 1.63 -25.19 -13.47
CA ASN A 232 2.30 -25.79 -12.31
C ASN A 232 1.72 -25.22 -11.00
N LYS A 233 0.39 -25.18 -10.90
CA LYS A 233 -0.31 -24.63 -9.76
C LYS A 233 0.07 -25.34 -8.46
N ASP A 234 0.70 -24.61 -7.55
CA ASP A 234 1.06 -25.06 -6.22
C ASP A 234 0.03 -24.56 -5.20
N THR A 235 -0.96 -25.39 -4.92
CA THR A 235 -2.08 -25.05 -4.02
C THR A 235 -1.61 -24.74 -2.61
N ALA A 236 -0.60 -25.44 -2.11
CA ALA A 236 -0.07 -25.21 -0.76
C ALA A 236 0.61 -23.84 -0.67
N PHE A 237 1.44 -23.49 -1.65
CA PHE A 237 2.06 -22.17 -1.74
C PHE A 237 1.03 -21.05 -1.86
N LEU A 238 0.04 -21.20 -2.74
CA LEU A 238 -1.02 -20.22 -2.94
C LEU A 238 -1.83 -19.99 -1.67
N ARG A 239 -2.18 -21.08 -0.95
CA ARG A 239 -2.86 -20.99 0.35
C ARG A 239 -2.00 -20.22 1.36
N HIS A 240 -0.72 -20.55 1.46
CA HIS A 240 0.21 -19.84 2.36
C HIS A 240 0.31 -18.35 2.00
N ALA A 241 0.43 -18.01 0.72
CA ALA A 241 0.50 -16.62 0.26
C ALA A 241 -0.78 -15.82 0.61
N LEU A 242 -1.97 -16.42 0.43
CA LEU A 242 -3.23 -15.80 0.80
C LEU A 242 -3.35 -15.63 2.32
N LEU A 243 -3.02 -16.66 3.11
CA LEU A 243 -3.02 -16.56 4.57
C LEU A 243 -2.08 -15.45 5.05
N THR A 244 -0.87 -15.36 4.49
CA THR A 244 0.09 -14.29 4.80
C THR A 244 -0.50 -12.91 4.50
N MET A 245 -1.16 -12.76 3.37
CA MET A 245 -1.80 -11.50 2.94
C MET A 245 -2.88 -11.05 3.93
N TYR A 246 -3.72 -11.97 4.40
CA TYR A 246 -4.78 -11.64 5.36
C TYR A 246 -4.28 -11.53 6.81
N ALA A 247 -3.19 -12.22 7.19
CA ALA A 247 -2.60 -12.14 8.53
C ALA A 247 -1.78 -10.86 8.75
N ASN A 248 -1.08 -10.35 7.74
CA ASN A 248 -0.17 -9.21 7.88
C ASN A 248 -0.82 -7.92 8.43
N PRO A 249 -2.07 -7.54 8.08
CA PRO A 249 -2.72 -6.40 8.71
C PRO A 249 -2.83 -6.53 10.24
N LEU A 250 -3.21 -7.71 10.76
CA LEU A 250 -3.25 -7.98 12.19
C LEU A 250 -1.85 -7.94 12.82
N ILE A 251 -0.87 -8.56 12.18
CA ILE A 251 0.52 -8.57 12.66
C ILE A 251 1.07 -7.14 12.76
N ASN A 252 0.81 -6.30 11.77
CA ASN A 252 1.24 -4.91 11.76
C ASN A 252 0.50 -4.06 12.80
N TYR A 253 -0.82 -4.26 12.94
CA TYR A 253 -1.63 -3.62 13.98
C TYR A 253 -1.09 -3.91 15.38
N LEU A 254 -0.82 -5.20 15.69
CA LEU A 254 -0.27 -5.60 16.99
C LEU A 254 1.13 -5.06 17.26
N LYS A 255 1.95 -4.87 16.23
CA LYS A 255 3.26 -4.21 16.36
C LYS A 255 3.10 -2.72 16.65
N ALA A 256 2.22 -2.04 15.93
CA ALA A 256 1.95 -0.61 16.12
C ALA A 256 1.34 -0.29 17.50
N ALA A 257 0.56 -1.21 18.07
CA ALA A 257 -0.04 -1.05 19.40
C ALA A 257 0.94 -1.25 20.57
N LYS A 258 2.15 -1.79 20.32
CA LYS A 258 3.19 -2.02 21.34
C LYS A 258 4.25 -0.93 21.40
N GLY A 259 4.34 -0.07 20.42
CA GLY A 259 5.26 1.06 20.33
C GLY A 259 4.57 2.39 20.57
#